data_fe0aef8c6c0c610aea43356c48078279
#
_entry.id   fe0aef8c6c0c610aea43356c48078279
#
_cell.length_a   1.000
_cell.length_b   1.000
_cell.length_c   1.000
_cell.angle_alpha   90.00
_cell.angle_beta   90.00
_cell.angle_gamma   90.00
#
_symmetry.space_group_name_H-M   'P 1'
#
loop_
_entity.id
_entity.type
_entity.pdbx_description
1 polymer ?
#
loop_
_entity_poly.entity_id
_entity_poly.type
_entity_poly.pdbx_seq_one_letter_code
_entity_poly.pdbx_strand_id
1 'polypeptide(L)'
;MTDSDGAGFLIRNHLKGCIDPGLIKNAYIPDVYGKERRKSKGSREGKLGVEGMRPEVLLEALKRAGATFEGESGGQQEGRISKADLYKKGLSGGAGSAARRQALLSRLELPARLTADGLLDVLNATMSREEFLALQL
;
A
#
# COMPACT_ATOMS: atom_id res chain seq x y z
N MET A 1 6.70 -7.98 0.51
CA MET A 1 5.86 -7.64 -0.66
C MET A 1 5.17 -8.90 -1.15
N THR A 2 3.88 -8.83 -1.42
CA THR A 2 3.06 -9.93 -1.96
C THR A 2 2.27 -9.42 -3.15
N ASP A 3 1.67 -10.33 -3.94
CA ASP A 3 0.80 -9.94 -5.05
C ASP A 3 -0.41 -9.11 -4.58
N SER A 4 -0.97 -8.31 -5.46
CA SER A 4 -2.10 -7.43 -5.16
C SER A 4 -3.47 -8.12 -5.21
N ASP A 5 -3.52 -9.41 -5.50
CA ASP A 5 -4.73 -10.22 -5.52
C ASP A 5 -5.15 -10.73 -4.13
N GLY A 6 -6.30 -11.41 -4.05
CA GLY A 6 -6.82 -11.96 -2.80
C GLY A 6 -5.88 -12.96 -2.13
N ALA A 7 -5.19 -13.79 -2.91
CA ALA A 7 -4.20 -14.75 -2.39
C ALA A 7 -3.01 -14.04 -1.76
N GLY A 8 -2.49 -12.99 -2.38
CA GLY A 8 -1.41 -12.17 -1.82
C GLY A 8 -1.79 -11.51 -0.50
N PHE A 9 -3.00 -11.01 -0.37
CA PHE A 9 -3.51 -10.45 0.89
C PHE A 9 -3.72 -11.50 1.98
N LEU A 10 -4.13 -12.71 1.64
CA LEU A 10 -4.21 -13.84 2.59
C LEU A 10 -2.83 -14.20 3.16
N ILE A 11 -1.81 -14.29 2.31
CA ILE A 11 -0.43 -14.52 2.74
C ILE A 11 0.05 -13.41 3.69
N ARG A 12 -0.21 -12.16 3.35
CA ARG A 12 0.13 -11.01 4.17
C ARG A 12 -0.54 -11.06 5.55
N ASN A 13 -1.81 -11.36 5.59
CA ASN A 13 -2.56 -11.49 6.86
C ASN A 13 -2.04 -12.61 7.72
N HIS A 14 -1.67 -13.75 7.13
CA HIS A 14 -1.04 -14.87 7.84
C HIS A 14 0.29 -14.43 8.49
N LEU A 15 1.15 -13.75 7.74
CA LEU A 15 2.43 -13.24 8.26
C LEU A 15 2.24 -12.23 9.40
N LYS A 16 1.24 -11.37 9.33
CA LYS A 16 0.88 -10.44 10.42
C LYS A 16 0.52 -11.15 11.72
N GLY A 17 -0.06 -12.35 11.63
CA GLY A 17 -0.38 -13.18 12.80
C GLY A 17 0.82 -13.93 13.39
N CYS A 18 1.89 -14.14 12.62
CA CYS A 18 3.05 -14.96 13.00
C CYS A 18 4.28 -14.14 13.42
N ILE A 19 4.37 -12.88 13.01
CA ILE A 19 5.55 -12.02 13.18
C ILE A 19 5.14 -10.77 13.96
N ASP A 20 6.03 -10.29 14.84
CA ASP A 20 5.82 -9.03 15.54
C ASP A 20 5.56 -7.89 14.54
N PRO A 21 4.43 -7.15 14.65
CA PRO A 21 4.11 -6.05 13.75
C PRO A 21 5.20 -4.99 13.62
N GLY A 22 6.00 -4.76 14.65
CA GLY A 22 7.14 -3.84 14.63
C GLY A 22 8.26 -4.25 13.68
N LEU A 23 8.31 -5.52 13.29
CA LEU A 23 9.31 -6.08 12.38
C LEU A 23 8.82 -6.14 10.92
N ILE A 24 7.56 -5.78 10.67
CA ILE A 24 6.93 -5.88 9.34
C ILE A 24 6.86 -4.50 8.71
N LYS A 25 7.41 -4.36 7.50
CA LYS A 25 7.18 -3.24 6.60
C LYS A 25 6.33 -3.69 5.42
N ASN A 26 5.21 -3.02 5.20
CA ASN A 26 4.28 -3.35 4.13
C ASN A 26 4.59 -2.56 2.86
N ALA A 27 5.05 -3.23 1.83
CA ALA A 27 5.21 -2.68 0.50
C ALA A 27 4.08 -3.19 -0.41
N TYR A 28 3.41 -2.30 -1.10
CA TYR A 28 2.28 -2.60 -1.98
C TYR A 28 2.61 -2.26 -3.42
N ILE A 29 2.27 -3.16 -4.33
CA ILE A 29 2.32 -2.91 -5.76
C ILE A 29 0.95 -2.43 -6.27
N PRO A 30 0.91 -1.62 -7.34
CA PRO A 30 -0.34 -1.21 -7.95
C PRO A 30 -1.08 -2.40 -8.58
N ASP A 31 -2.40 -2.26 -8.74
CA ASP A 31 -3.21 -3.20 -9.49
C ASP A 31 -2.93 -3.03 -10.99
N VAL A 32 -2.15 -3.93 -11.57
CA VAL A 32 -1.91 -4.00 -13.00
C VAL A 32 -2.56 -5.26 -13.55
N TYR A 33 -3.46 -5.10 -14.51
CA TYR A 33 -4.17 -6.22 -15.13
C TYR A 33 -3.35 -6.79 -16.28
N GLY A 34 -3.32 -8.12 -16.37
CA GLY A 34 -2.60 -8.81 -17.42
C GLY A 34 -2.29 -10.24 -17.07
N LYS A 35 -1.45 -10.84 -17.87
CA LYS A 35 -1.04 -12.24 -17.77
C LYS A 35 0.49 -12.31 -17.73
N GLU A 36 1.01 -13.04 -16.78
CA GLU A 36 2.43 -13.34 -16.72
C GLU A 36 2.84 -14.25 -17.90
N ARG A 37 4.02 -13.98 -18.49
CA ARG A 37 4.50 -14.71 -19.67
C ARG A 37 4.61 -16.22 -19.47
N ARG A 38 4.91 -16.68 -18.25
CA ARG A 38 5.08 -18.09 -17.90
C ARG A 38 3.79 -18.84 -17.65
N LYS A 39 2.67 -18.13 -17.45
CA LYS A 39 1.39 -18.74 -17.11
C LYS A 39 0.52 -18.91 -18.37
N SER A 40 -0.09 -20.08 -18.50
CA SER A 40 -1.07 -20.36 -19.58
C SER A 40 -2.35 -19.56 -19.40
N LYS A 41 -2.71 -19.24 -18.15
CA LYS A 41 -3.89 -18.43 -17.78
C LYS A 41 -3.44 -17.28 -16.87
N GLY A 42 -4.14 -16.13 -16.96
CA GLY A 42 -3.99 -15.03 -16.01
C GLY A 42 -4.39 -15.43 -14.59
N SER A 43 -4.13 -14.58 -13.61
CA SER A 43 -4.62 -14.78 -12.25
C SER A 43 -6.15 -14.75 -12.21
N ARG A 44 -6.74 -15.32 -11.15
CA ARG A 44 -8.20 -15.34 -10.97
C ARG A 44 -8.84 -13.95 -11.03
N GLU A 45 -8.15 -12.93 -10.56
CA GLU A 45 -8.60 -11.53 -10.59
C GLU A 45 -8.08 -10.75 -11.81
N GLY A 46 -7.34 -11.39 -12.73
CA GLY A 46 -6.77 -10.77 -13.92
C GLY A 46 -5.61 -9.79 -13.65
N LYS A 47 -5.06 -9.79 -12.43
CA LYS A 47 -3.97 -8.90 -12.03
C LYS A 47 -2.60 -9.56 -12.23
N LEU A 48 -1.60 -8.75 -12.64
CA LEU A 48 -0.21 -9.18 -12.65
C LEU A 48 0.30 -9.36 -11.22
N GLY A 49 1.00 -10.46 -10.95
CA GLY A 49 1.73 -10.67 -9.72
C GLY A 49 3.05 -9.88 -9.67
N VAL A 50 3.74 -9.97 -8.54
CA VAL A 50 5.05 -9.32 -8.32
C VAL A 50 6.06 -9.71 -9.40
N GLU A 51 6.06 -10.98 -9.82
CA GLU A 51 6.95 -11.50 -10.86
C GLU A 51 6.74 -10.82 -12.22
N GLY A 52 5.50 -10.43 -12.54
CA GLY A 52 5.15 -9.77 -13.80
C GLY A 52 5.36 -8.25 -13.79
N MET A 53 5.76 -7.65 -12.67
CA MET A 53 5.96 -6.22 -12.54
C MET A 53 7.32 -5.77 -13.07
N ARG A 54 7.39 -4.53 -13.58
CA ARG A 54 8.65 -3.91 -13.96
C ARG A 54 9.50 -3.61 -12.72
N PRO A 55 10.83 -3.71 -12.80
CA PRO A 55 11.71 -3.42 -11.66
C PRO A 55 11.49 -2.04 -11.02
N GLU A 56 11.19 -1.02 -11.82
CA GLU A 56 10.94 0.35 -11.36
C GLU A 56 9.72 0.42 -10.45
N VAL A 57 8.65 -0.32 -10.77
CA VAL A 57 7.42 -0.40 -9.98
C VAL A 57 7.71 -1.02 -8.61
N LEU A 58 8.51 -2.08 -8.58
CA LEU A 58 8.90 -2.77 -7.34
C LEU A 58 9.78 -1.89 -6.46
N LEU A 59 10.76 -1.21 -7.04
CA LEU A 59 11.65 -0.29 -6.33
C LEU A 59 10.86 0.88 -5.71
N GLU A 60 9.93 1.45 -6.46
CA GLU A 60 9.07 2.53 -5.98
C GLU A 60 8.19 2.07 -4.80
N ALA A 61 7.60 0.87 -4.90
CA ALA A 61 6.81 0.29 -3.82
C ALA A 61 7.64 0.04 -2.55
N LEU A 62 8.89 -0.41 -2.69
CA LEU A 62 9.81 -0.59 -1.57
C LEU A 62 10.20 0.75 -0.93
N LYS A 63 10.47 1.77 -1.71
CA LYS A 63 10.74 3.14 -1.21
C LYS A 63 9.56 3.69 -0.42
N ARG A 64 8.34 3.56 -0.94
CA ARG A 64 7.11 3.96 -0.24
C ARG A 64 6.88 3.22 1.07
N ALA A 65 7.34 1.99 1.19
CA ALA A 65 7.27 1.21 2.43
C ALA A 65 8.33 1.62 3.46
N GLY A 66 9.20 2.58 3.14
CA GLY A 66 10.30 2.99 4.01
C GLY A 66 11.40 1.92 4.13
N ALA A 67 11.60 1.12 3.07
CA ALA A 67 12.70 0.17 3.03
C ALA A 67 14.04 0.92 3.04
N THR A 68 14.99 0.38 3.81
CA THR A 68 16.33 0.95 3.88
C THR A 68 17.16 0.47 2.69
N PHE A 69 17.78 1.41 1.99
CA PHE A 69 18.73 1.12 0.92
C PHE A 69 20.14 1.47 1.41
N GLU A 70 21.16 0.81 0.90
CA GLU A 70 22.54 1.16 1.21
C GLU A 70 22.80 2.64 0.86
N GLY A 71 23.21 3.42 1.87
CA GLY A 71 23.50 4.86 1.74
C GLY A 71 22.37 5.82 2.11
N GLU A 72 21.18 5.32 2.46
CA GLU A 72 20.09 6.16 2.96
C GLU A 72 19.86 5.96 4.47
N SER A 73 20.04 7.02 5.26
CA SER A 73 19.64 7.02 6.67
C SER A 73 18.16 7.33 6.79
N GLY A 74 17.42 6.39 7.35
CA GLY A 74 15.98 6.57 7.60
C GLY A 74 15.74 7.67 8.63
N GLY A 75 15.11 8.77 8.19
CA GLY A 75 14.65 9.82 9.09
C GLY A 75 13.50 9.34 9.98
N GLN A 76 13.60 9.58 11.28
CA GLN A 76 12.47 9.43 12.19
C GLN A 76 11.46 10.54 11.91
N GLN A 77 10.23 10.15 11.58
CA GLN A 77 9.15 11.12 11.39
C GLN A 77 8.46 11.40 12.73
N GLU A 78 8.57 12.64 13.20
CA GLU A 78 7.73 13.16 14.26
C GLU A 78 6.31 13.43 13.71
N GLY A 79 5.29 12.91 14.40
CA GLY A 79 3.88 13.12 14.06
C GLY A 79 3.29 12.07 13.13
N ARG A 80 2.60 11.10 13.74
CA ARG A 80 1.90 10.05 12.95
C ARG A 80 0.51 10.49 12.52
N ILE A 81 0.15 10.13 11.30
CA ILE A 81 -1.22 10.22 10.79
C ILE A 81 -2.09 9.23 11.58
N SER A 82 -3.24 9.68 12.05
CA SER A 82 -4.17 8.89 12.85
C SER A 82 -5.43 8.49 12.07
N LYS A 83 -6.21 7.52 12.60
CA LYS A 83 -7.54 7.19 12.06
C LYS A 83 -8.48 8.40 12.07
N ALA A 84 -8.35 9.28 13.06
CA ALA A 84 -9.13 10.52 13.13
C ALA A 84 -8.79 11.47 11.97
N ASP A 85 -7.54 11.51 11.54
CA ASP A 85 -7.14 12.31 10.38
C ASP A 85 -7.72 11.75 9.07
N LEU A 86 -7.76 10.42 8.91
CA LEU A 86 -8.47 9.76 7.80
C LEU A 86 -9.97 10.10 7.79
N TYR A 87 -10.59 10.08 8.97
CA TYR A 87 -12.00 10.44 9.12
C TYR A 87 -12.28 11.91 8.73
N LYS A 88 -11.44 12.83 9.22
CA LYS A 88 -11.54 14.27 8.86
C LYS A 88 -11.42 14.52 7.36
N LYS A 89 -10.58 13.74 6.68
CA LYS A 89 -10.42 13.81 5.20
C LYS A 89 -11.52 13.04 4.45
N GLY A 90 -12.46 12.41 5.15
CA GLY A 90 -13.54 11.63 4.55
C GLY A 90 -13.10 10.33 3.88
N LEU A 91 -11.96 9.78 4.31
CA LEU A 91 -11.40 8.52 3.79
C LEU A 91 -11.86 7.30 4.58
N SER A 92 -12.51 7.50 5.73
CA SER A 92 -13.10 6.42 6.53
C SER A 92 -14.37 6.87 7.23
N GLY A 93 -15.26 5.94 7.54
CA GLY A 93 -16.41 6.11 8.43
C GLY A 93 -17.60 6.94 7.91
N GLY A 94 -17.55 7.52 6.72
CA GLY A 94 -18.63 8.34 6.18
C GLY A 94 -19.18 7.86 4.83
N ALA A 95 -20.33 8.41 4.44
CA ALA A 95 -20.89 8.19 3.12
C ALA A 95 -19.90 8.67 2.03
N GLY A 96 -19.62 7.81 1.04
CA GLY A 96 -18.66 8.10 -0.03
C GLY A 96 -17.19 7.94 0.36
N SER A 97 -16.88 7.55 1.61
CA SER A 97 -15.50 7.34 2.05
C SER A 97 -14.78 6.25 1.26
N ALA A 98 -15.48 5.20 0.86
CA ALA A 98 -14.94 4.14 0.02
C ALA A 98 -14.50 4.66 -1.35
N ALA A 99 -15.33 5.48 -2.02
CA ALA A 99 -15.01 6.07 -3.32
C ALA A 99 -13.80 7.02 -3.22
N ARG A 100 -13.76 7.89 -2.20
CA ARG A 100 -12.63 8.79 -1.96
C ARG A 100 -11.35 8.03 -1.64
N ARG A 101 -11.45 6.96 -0.86
CA ARG A 101 -10.31 6.09 -0.58
C ARG A 101 -9.81 5.41 -1.86
N GLN A 102 -10.69 4.89 -2.70
CA GLN A 102 -10.33 4.29 -3.99
C GLN A 102 -9.62 5.30 -4.91
N ALA A 103 -10.12 6.52 -5.00
CA ALA A 103 -9.47 7.57 -5.78
C ALA A 103 -8.05 7.89 -5.25
N LEU A 104 -7.89 7.95 -3.93
CA LEU A 104 -6.58 8.16 -3.32
C LEU A 104 -5.63 6.98 -3.56
N LEU A 105 -6.11 5.75 -3.40
CA LEU A 105 -5.33 4.54 -3.67
C LEU A 105 -4.84 4.50 -5.12
N SER A 106 -5.70 4.82 -6.09
CA SER A 106 -5.32 4.91 -7.50
C SER A 106 -4.27 5.99 -7.74
N ARG A 107 -4.43 7.16 -7.12
CA ARG A 107 -3.48 8.28 -7.24
C ARG A 107 -2.11 7.95 -6.64
N LEU A 108 -2.09 7.15 -5.58
CA LEU A 108 -0.86 6.67 -4.93
C LEU A 108 -0.33 5.36 -5.51
N GLU A 109 -0.93 4.86 -6.58
CA GLU A 109 -0.57 3.59 -7.22
C GLU A 109 -0.57 2.41 -6.22
N LEU A 110 -1.58 2.38 -5.36
CA LEU A 110 -1.80 1.35 -4.34
C LEU A 110 -2.93 0.41 -4.75
N PRO A 111 -2.89 -0.86 -4.29
CA PRO A 111 -3.95 -1.82 -4.60
C PRO A 111 -5.33 -1.37 -4.13
N ALA A 112 -6.36 -1.58 -4.95
CA ALA A 112 -7.75 -1.21 -4.62
C ALA A 112 -8.31 -1.92 -3.38
N ARG A 113 -7.79 -3.11 -3.06
CA ARG A 113 -8.18 -3.91 -1.88
C ARG A 113 -7.58 -3.42 -0.57
N LEU A 114 -6.72 -2.42 -0.59
CA LEU A 114 -6.07 -1.92 0.61
C LEU A 114 -7.11 -1.37 1.60
N THR A 115 -7.06 -1.86 2.83
CA THR A 115 -7.94 -1.40 3.91
C THR A 115 -7.56 -0.02 4.40
N ALA A 116 -8.44 0.62 5.20
CA ALA A 116 -8.13 1.90 5.82
C ALA A 116 -6.90 1.82 6.74
N ASP A 117 -6.73 0.71 7.47
CA ASP A 117 -5.56 0.49 8.32
C ASP A 117 -4.28 0.29 7.48
N GLY A 118 -4.36 -0.47 6.40
CA GLY A 118 -3.24 -0.61 5.46
C GLY A 118 -2.86 0.71 4.78
N LEU A 119 -3.84 1.52 4.42
CA LEU A 119 -3.60 2.86 3.89
C LEU A 119 -2.91 3.75 4.92
N LEU A 120 -3.34 3.68 6.18
CA LEU A 120 -2.74 4.44 7.28
C LEU A 120 -1.25 4.07 7.46
N ASP A 121 -0.92 2.78 7.40
CA ASP A 121 0.46 2.30 7.49
C ASP A 121 1.32 2.86 6.35
N VAL A 122 0.80 2.83 5.11
CA VAL A 122 1.51 3.38 3.95
C VAL A 122 1.71 4.89 4.07
N LEU A 123 0.66 5.63 4.44
CA LEU A 123 0.75 7.08 4.60
C LEU A 123 1.79 7.46 5.66
N ASN A 124 1.80 6.76 6.80
CA ASN A 124 2.79 6.99 7.85
C ASN A 124 4.23 6.63 7.45
N ALA A 125 4.39 5.74 6.46
CA ALA A 125 5.71 5.38 5.94
C ALA A 125 6.21 6.34 4.85
N THR A 126 5.30 7.08 4.18
CA THR A 126 5.63 7.86 2.97
C THR A 126 5.59 9.36 3.16
N MET A 127 4.81 9.86 4.12
CA MET A 127 4.64 11.30 4.31
C MET A 127 4.42 11.66 5.78
N SER A 128 4.66 12.91 6.12
CA SER A 128 4.36 13.48 7.42
C SER A 128 2.85 13.73 7.58
N ARG A 129 2.42 13.90 8.82
CA ARG A 129 1.03 14.27 9.10
C ARG A 129 0.65 15.63 8.49
N GLU A 130 1.58 16.58 8.48
CA GLU A 130 1.37 17.91 7.90
C GLU A 130 1.17 17.84 6.39
N GLU A 131 2.01 17.07 5.70
CA GLU A 131 1.88 16.81 4.26
C GLU A 131 0.54 16.15 3.94
N PHE A 132 0.14 15.16 4.73
CA PHE A 132 -1.17 14.53 4.56
C PHE A 132 -2.33 15.50 4.75
N LEU A 133 -2.28 16.36 5.76
CA LEU A 133 -3.33 17.34 6.00
C LEU A 133 -3.40 18.43 4.91
N ALA A 134 -2.26 18.73 4.28
CA ALA A 134 -2.18 19.65 3.15
C ALA A 134 -2.67 19.06 1.82
N LEU A 135 -2.78 17.73 1.70
CA LEU A 135 -3.29 17.08 0.50
C LEU A 135 -4.74 17.51 0.21
N GLN A 136 -4.97 18.01 -0.99
CA GLN A 136 -6.31 18.24 -1.52
C GLN A 136 -6.86 16.94 -2.11
N LEU A 137 -7.93 16.49 -1.52
CA LEU A 137 -8.65 15.29 -1.93
C LEU A 137 -9.97 15.62 -2.58
#